data_68212483ebc20ae71eaaa42858ca3f8f
#
_entry.id   68212483ebc20ae71eaaa42858ca3f8f
#
_cell.length_a   1.000
_cell.length_b   1.000
_cell.length_c   1.000
_cell.angle_alpha   90.00
_cell.angle_beta   90.00
_cell.angle_gamma   90.00
#
_symmetry.space_group_name_H-M   'P 1'
#
loop_
_entity.id
_entity.type
_entity.pdbx_description
1 polymer ?
#
loop_
_entity_poly.entity_id
_entity_poly.type
_entity_poly.pdbx_seq_one_letter_code
_entity_poly.pdbx_strand_id
1 'polypeptide(L)'
;MGAQAVMQRLATLHEEISTWRDLEIQTASLAELLELSMEEGAGDVANDIARETAELTEKIGELEFQLVFSGPHDDRSAIFAIHAGAGGSDSQDWAQMLLRMYLRWAERKKCKTTILETSPGEETGIKSATVEVTGPFAYGWL
;
A
#
# COMPACT_ATOMS: atom_id res chain seq x y z
N MET A 1 27.22 12.51 0.12
CA MET A 1 25.81 12.41 -0.36
C MET A 1 25.63 13.36 -1.50
N GLY A 2 25.16 12.90 -2.69
CA GLY A 2 24.95 13.78 -3.84
C GLY A 2 23.72 14.69 -3.63
N ALA A 3 23.72 15.86 -4.27
CA ALA A 3 22.60 16.81 -4.21
C ALA A 3 21.24 16.15 -4.53
N GLN A 4 21.23 15.18 -5.43
CA GLN A 4 20.03 14.43 -5.82
C GLN A 4 19.42 13.61 -4.64
N ALA A 5 20.24 12.96 -3.82
CA ALA A 5 19.78 12.22 -2.65
C ALA A 5 19.17 13.14 -1.59
N VAL A 6 19.74 14.34 -1.43
CA VAL A 6 19.21 15.35 -0.50
C VAL A 6 17.85 15.86 -1.00
N MET A 7 17.71 16.15 -2.30
CA MET A 7 16.45 16.60 -2.87
C MET A 7 15.35 15.53 -2.80
N GLN A 8 15.69 14.26 -3.04
CA GLN A 8 14.76 13.16 -2.87
C GLN A 8 14.27 13.04 -1.41
N ARG A 9 15.20 13.10 -0.46
CA ARG A 9 14.85 13.05 0.97
C ARG A 9 13.97 14.23 1.39
N LEU A 10 14.28 15.43 0.88
CA LEU A 10 13.48 16.64 1.12
C LEU A 10 12.05 16.46 0.57
N ALA A 11 11.91 15.94 -0.65
CA ALA A 11 10.60 15.70 -1.26
C ALA A 11 9.78 14.69 -0.45
N THR A 12 10.38 13.58 -0.02
CA THR A 12 9.71 12.58 0.84
C THR A 12 9.22 13.20 2.16
N LEU A 13 10.09 13.97 2.83
CA LEU A 13 9.72 14.62 4.10
C LEU A 13 8.61 15.67 3.92
N HIS A 14 8.62 16.40 2.81
CA HIS A 14 7.55 17.35 2.50
C HIS A 14 6.22 16.63 2.27
N GLU A 15 6.23 15.51 1.56
CA GLU A 15 5.04 14.69 1.33
C GLU A 15 4.48 14.11 2.63
N GLU A 16 5.36 13.57 3.50
CA GLU A 16 4.96 13.10 4.84
C GLU A 16 4.30 14.21 5.67
N ILE A 17 4.94 15.39 5.75
CA ILE A 17 4.41 16.53 6.51
C ILE A 17 3.09 17.02 5.91
N SER A 18 2.96 17.10 4.58
CA SER A 18 1.73 17.50 3.91
C SER A 18 0.59 16.54 4.26
N THR A 19 0.84 15.24 4.19
CA THR A 19 -0.16 14.21 4.52
C THR A 19 -0.73 14.38 5.93
N TRP A 20 0.13 14.58 6.93
CA TRP A 20 -0.31 14.78 8.31
C TRP A 20 -1.06 16.10 8.51
N ARG A 21 -0.62 17.19 7.87
CA ARG A 21 -1.31 18.49 7.94
C ARG A 21 -2.69 18.44 7.27
N ASP A 22 -2.79 17.76 6.14
CA ASP A 22 -4.06 17.60 5.44
C ASP A 22 -5.06 16.80 6.28
N LEU A 23 -4.61 15.75 6.99
CA LEU A 23 -5.44 15.00 7.93
C LEU A 23 -5.89 15.85 9.13
N GLU A 24 -4.99 16.66 9.68
CA GLU A 24 -5.31 17.58 10.79
C GLU A 24 -6.39 18.59 10.37
N ILE A 25 -6.23 19.21 9.19
CA ILE A 25 -7.19 20.16 8.63
C ILE A 25 -8.54 19.48 8.38
N GLN A 26 -8.55 18.31 7.74
CA GLN A 26 -9.79 17.58 7.45
C GLN A 26 -10.53 17.19 8.73
N THR A 27 -9.80 16.72 9.74
CA THR A 27 -10.37 16.34 11.04
C THR A 27 -10.97 17.55 11.74
N ALA A 28 -10.27 18.70 11.74
CA ALA A 28 -10.77 19.93 12.34
C ALA A 28 -12.02 20.44 11.62
N SER A 29 -12.03 20.42 10.28
CA SER A 29 -13.21 20.84 9.49
C SER A 29 -14.42 19.94 9.73
N LEU A 30 -14.23 18.62 9.84
CA LEU A 30 -15.32 17.70 10.16
C LEU A 30 -15.88 17.91 11.58
N ALA A 31 -15.02 18.21 12.55
CA ALA A 31 -15.46 18.52 13.91
C ALA A 31 -16.30 19.80 13.93
N GLU A 32 -15.89 20.86 13.22
CA GLU A 32 -16.63 22.10 13.09
C GLU A 32 -18.00 21.89 12.39
N LEU A 33 -18.03 21.11 11.30
CA LEU A 33 -19.26 20.75 10.60
C LEU A 33 -20.22 19.97 11.51
N LEU A 34 -19.71 19.07 12.33
CA LEU A 34 -20.52 18.31 13.29
C LEU A 34 -21.16 19.25 14.34
N GLU A 35 -20.40 20.18 14.91
CA GLU A 35 -20.91 21.15 15.86
C GLU A 35 -22.02 22.01 15.25
N LEU A 36 -21.81 22.55 14.05
CA LEU A 36 -22.82 23.34 13.33
C LEU A 36 -24.07 22.52 13.01
N SER A 37 -23.91 21.27 12.58
CA SER A 37 -25.01 20.35 12.27
C SER A 37 -25.86 20.03 13.50
N MET A 38 -25.25 19.94 14.68
CA MET A 38 -25.96 19.72 15.95
C MET A 38 -26.76 20.95 16.38
N GLU A 39 -26.26 22.17 16.11
CA GLU A 39 -26.95 23.42 16.44
C GLU A 39 -28.14 23.68 15.51
N GLU A 40 -28.03 23.39 14.22
CA GLU A 40 -29.03 23.65 13.20
C GLU A 40 -30.07 22.53 13.01
N GLY A 41 -29.84 21.34 13.58
CA GLY A 41 -30.71 20.17 13.42
C GLY A 41 -30.74 19.60 12.00
N ALA A 42 -29.68 19.82 11.21
CA ALA A 42 -29.55 19.41 9.81
C ALA A 42 -29.21 17.92 9.69
N GLY A 43 -30.23 17.05 9.72
CA GLY A 43 -30.06 15.60 9.63
C GLY A 43 -29.42 15.08 8.31
N ASP A 44 -29.53 15.86 7.23
CA ASP A 44 -28.99 15.45 5.92
C ASP A 44 -27.46 15.47 5.88
N VAL A 45 -26.81 16.29 6.70
CA VAL A 45 -25.33 16.38 6.74
C VAL A 45 -24.70 15.26 7.56
N ALA A 46 -25.47 14.63 8.45
CA ALA A 46 -24.93 13.59 9.34
C ALA A 46 -24.38 12.36 8.59
N ASN A 47 -25.00 11.98 7.49
CA ASN A 47 -24.55 10.86 6.67
C ASN A 47 -23.24 11.18 5.94
N ASP A 48 -23.06 12.40 5.47
CA ASP A 48 -21.83 12.83 4.81
C ASP A 48 -20.68 12.91 5.81
N ILE A 49 -20.91 13.46 7.00
CA ILE A 49 -19.93 13.48 8.09
C ILE A 49 -19.52 12.07 8.48
N ALA A 50 -20.48 11.14 8.60
CA ALA A 50 -20.19 9.75 8.94
C ALA A 50 -19.33 9.07 7.88
N ARG A 51 -19.61 9.29 6.59
CA ARG A 51 -18.82 8.76 5.48
C ARG A 51 -17.40 9.32 5.49
N GLU A 52 -17.24 10.63 5.58
CA GLU A 52 -15.93 11.28 5.59
C GLU A 52 -15.11 10.89 6.83
N THR A 53 -15.75 10.74 7.99
CA THR A 53 -15.10 10.22 9.21
C THR A 53 -14.59 8.79 9.00
N ALA A 54 -15.36 7.92 8.34
CA ALA A 54 -14.94 6.56 8.04
C ALA A 54 -13.73 6.54 7.09
N GLU A 55 -13.74 7.36 6.04
CA GLU A 55 -12.64 7.50 5.09
C GLU A 55 -11.36 8.02 5.77
N LEU A 56 -11.48 9.01 6.68
CA LEU A 56 -10.34 9.52 7.46
C LEU A 56 -9.79 8.45 8.41
N THR A 57 -10.68 7.71 9.08
CA THR A 57 -10.29 6.62 9.99
C THR A 57 -9.51 5.54 9.25
N GLU A 58 -9.94 5.17 8.04
CA GLU A 58 -9.22 4.21 7.20
C GLU A 58 -7.82 4.72 6.81
N LYS A 59 -7.72 6.00 6.38
CA LYS A 59 -6.44 6.63 6.04
C LYS A 59 -5.48 6.67 7.24
N ILE A 60 -5.98 7.06 8.42
CA ILE A 60 -5.17 7.08 9.65
C ILE A 60 -4.70 5.67 9.99
N GLY A 61 -5.58 4.67 9.92
CA GLY A 61 -5.22 3.28 10.16
C GLY A 61 -4.14 2.75 9.21
N GLU A 62 -4.17 3.14 7.93
CA GLU A 62 -3.10 2.80 6.98
C GLU A 62 -1.77 3.46 7.36
N LEU A 63 -1.77 4.71 7.81
CA LEU A 63 -0.56 5.41 8.25
C LEU A 63 -0.01 4.84 9.58
N GLU A 64 -0.88 4.54 10.54
CA GLU A 64 -0.49 3.87 11.78
C GLU A 64 0.16 2.51 11.51
N PHE A 65 -0.41 1.76 10.56
CA PHE A 65 0.17 0.47 10.16
C PHE A 65 1.57 0.61 9.55
N GLN A 66 1.83 1.71 8.82
CA GLN A 66 3.17 1.99 8.28
C GLN A 66 4.21 2.24 9.39
N LEU A 67 3.80 2.73 10.57
CA LEU A 67 4.70 2.90 11.71
C LEU A 67 5.22 1.58 12.28
N VAL A 68 4.55 0.46 12.00
CA VAL A 68 5.00 -0.89 12.38
C VAL A 68 6.24 -1.29 11.59
N PHE A 69 6.42 -0.74 10.38
CA PHE A 69 7.59 -0.98 9.53
C PHE A 69 8.79 -0.17 10.02
N SER A 70 9.47 -0.68 11.04
CA SER A 70 10.65 -0.06 11.66
C SER A 70 11.96 -0.78 11.33
N GLY A 71 11.90 -1.81 10.50
CA GLY A 71 13.06 -2.58 10.07
C GLY A 71 13.97 -1.78 9.12
N PRO A 72 15.28 -2.08 9.07
CA PRO A 72 16.27 -1.31 8.31
C PRO A 72 16.07 -1.34 6.80
N HIS A 73 15.15 -2.15 6.29
CA HIS A 73 14.89 -2.33 4.86
C HIS A 73 13.41 -2.21 4.50
N ASP A 74 12.52 -2.00 5.47
CA ASP A 74 11.07 -2.00 5.27
C ASP A 74 10.60 -0.92 4.30
N ASP A 75 11.29 0.22 4.24
CA ASP A 75 11.01 1.34 3.33
C ASP A 75 11.43 1.10 1.88
N ARG A 76 12.08 -0.04 1.59
CA ARG A 76 12.69 -0.32 0.29
C ARG A 76 11.74 -1.04 -0.67
N SER A 77 12.09 -0.96 -1.95
CA SER A 77 11.61 -1.86 -2.99
C SER A 77 12.08 -3.30 -2.72
N ALA A 78 11.33 -4.28 -3.21
CA ALA A 78 11.62 -5.69 -2.97
C ALA A 78 11.77 -6.47 -4.26
N ILE A 79 12.54 -7.55 -4.19
CA ILE A 79 12.52 -8.62 -5.18
C ILE A 79 12.07 -9.87 -4.44
N PHE A 80 11.01 -10.52 -4.94
CA PHE A 80 10.57 -11.81 -4.42
C PHE A 80 10.59 -12.88 -5.51
N ALA A 81 10.79 -14.11 -5.11
CA ALA A 81 10.72 -15.26 -5.99
C ALA A 81 9.71 -16.28 -5.47
N ILE A 82 8.98 -16.88 -6.40
CA ILE A 82 8.06 -17.99 -6.15
C ILE A 82 8.65 -19.22 -6.85
N HIS A 83 8.71 -20.32 -6.14
CA HIS A 83 9.16 -21.60 -6.69
C HIS A 83 8.09 -22.66 -6.39
N ALA A 84 7.69 -23.40 -7.41
CA ALA A 84 6.84 -24.57 -7.23
C ALA A 84 7.58 -25.64 -6.43
N GLY A 85 6.90 -26.25 -5.47
CA GLY A 85 7.45 -27.36 -4.69
C GLY A 85 7.36 -28.71 -5.41
N ALA A 86 7.52 -29.81 -4.66
CA ALA A 86 7.56 -31.18 -5.19
C ALA A 86 6.18 -31.75 -5.61
N GLY A 87 5.13 -30.95 -5.68
CA GLY A 87 3.73 -31.37 -5.93
C GLY A 87 3.34 -31.55 -7.42
N GLY A 88 4.28 -31.62 -8.36
CA GLY A 88 3.96 -31.77 -9.79
C GLY A 88 3.18 -30.59 -10.37
N SER A 89 2.22 -30.86 -11.28
CA SER A 89 1.40 -29.83 -11.95
C SER A 89 0.58 -29.00 -10.96
N ASP A 90 0.03 -29.59 -9.90
CA ASP A 90 -0.75 -28.87 -8.90
C ASP A 90 0.07 -27.78 -8.19
N SER A 91 1.34 -28.07 -7.86
CA SER A 91 2.23 -27.07 -7.26
C SER A 91 2.62 -25.95 -8.22
N GLN A 92 2.70 -26.23 -9.52
CA GLN A 92 2.99 -25.26 -10.57
C GLN A 92 1.77 -24.34 -10.80
N ASP A 93 0.57 -24.88 -10.76
CA ASP A 93 -0.66 -24.09 -10.83
C ASP A 93 -0.82 -23.21 -9.59
N TRP A 94 -0.54 -23.75 -8.41
CA TRP A 94 -0.56 -22.98 -7.16
C TRP A 94 0.44 -21.82 -7.18
N ALA A 95 1.67 -22.08 -7.66
CA ALA A 95 2.69 -21.03 -7.83
C ALA A 95 2.19 -19.90 -8.76
N GLN A 96 1.50 -20.24 -9.85
CA GLN A 96 0.91 -19.26 -10.75
C GLN A 96 -0.24 -18.47 -10.10
N MET A 97 -1.05 -19.12 -9.26
CA MET A 97 -2.10 -18.44 -8.49
C MET A 97 -1.50 -17.44 -7.50
N LEU A 98 -0.43 -17.82 -6.78
CA LEU A 98 0.30 -16.93 -5.88
C LEU A 98 0.92 -15.75 -6.63
N LEU A 99 1.53 -15.97 -7.77
CA LEU A 99 2.06 -14.90 -8.60
C LEU A 99 0.97 -13.87 -8.94
N ARG A 100 -0.20 -14.32 -9.41
CA ARG A 100 -1.33 -13.43 -9.69
C ARG A 100 -1.83 -12.71 -8.46
N MET A 101 -1.86 -13.36 -7.30
CA MET A 101 -2.27 -12.74 -6.03
C MET A 101 -1.34 -11.58 -5.67
N TYR A 102 -0.03 -11.79 -5.71
CA TYR A 102 0.97 -10.76 -5.40
C TYR A 102 0.98 -9.60 -6.40
N LEU A 103 0.85 -9.88 -7.70
CA LEU A 103 0.77 -8.84 -8.72
C LEU A 103 -0.47 -7.94 -8.50
N ARG A 104 -1.64 -8.53 -8.22
CA ARG A 104 -2.86 -7.76 -7.91
C ARG A 104 -2.77 -7.00 -6.60
N TRP A 105 -2.09 -7.56 -5.60
CA TRP A 105 -1.84 -6.87 -4.35
C TRP A 105 -0.95 -5.63 -4.59
N ALA A 106 0.14 -5.78 -5.33
CA ALA A 106 1.04 -4.68 -5.67
C ALA A 106 0.32 -3.57 -6.46
N GLU A 107 -0.57 -3.94 -7.40
CA GLU A 107 -1.39 -2.99 -8.15
C GLU A 107 -2.32 -2.19 -7.22
N ARG A 108 -3.02 -2.86 -6.30
CA ARG A 108 -3.86 -2.18 -5.30
C ARG A 108 -3.07 -1.24 -4.40
N LYS A 109 -1.84 -1.61 -4.03
CA LYS A 109 -0.92 -0.77 -3.24
C LYS A 109 -0.20 0.29 -4.10
N LYS A 110 -0.56 0.42 -5.39
CA LYS A 110 0.04 1.36 -6.36
C LYS A 110 1.54 1.18 -6.52
N CYS A 111 2.06 -0.01 -6.25
CA CYS A 111 3.44 -0.39 -6.53
C CYS A 111 3.61 -0.79 -7.99
N LYS A 112 4.74 -0.42 -8.57
CA LYS A 112 5.13 -0.88 -9.91
C LYS A 112 5.73 -2.26 -9.82
N THR A 113 5.30 -3.19 -10.68
CA THR A 113 5.84 -4.55 -10.75
C THR A 113 6.54 -4.79 -12.08
N THR A 114 7.67 -5.50 -12.03
CA THR A 114 8.40 -5.98 -13.21
C THR A 114 8.73 -7.44 -13.01
N ILE A 115 8.21 -8.30 -13.89
CA ILE A 115 8.60 -9.71 -13.89
C ILE A 115 9.99 -9.80 -14.53
N LEU A 116 10.98 -10.18 -13.73
CA LEU A 116 12.38 -10.29 -14.17
C LEU A 116 12.63 -11.62 -14.90
N GLU A 117 12.03 -12.70 -14.37
CA GLU A 117 12.20 -14.04 -14.91
C GLU A 117 10.95 -14.87 -14.65
N THR A 118 10.62 -15.76 -15.58
CA THR A 118 9.54 -16.74 -15.42
C THR A 118 9.95 -18.04 -16.09
N SER A 119 9.85 -19.16 -15.37
CA SER A 119 10.00 -20.49 -15.90
C SER A 119 8.63 -21.17 -15.99
N PRO A 120 8.15 -21.52 -17.20
CA PRO A 120 6.84 -22.15 -17.36
C PRO A 120 6.79 -23.53 -16.73
N GLY A 121 5.61 -23.97 -16.37
CA GLY A 121 5.32 -25.34 -15.95
C GLY A 121 5.48 -26.34 -17.09
N GLU A 122 5.37 -27.62 -16.78
CA GLU A 122 5.48 -28.67 -17.80
C GLU A 122 4.24 -28.78 -18.68
N GLU A 123 3.07 -28.71 -18.06
CA GLU A 123 1.77 -28.74 -18.77
C GLU A 123 1.01 -27.44 -18.52
N THR A 124 0.98 -26.98 -17.27
CA THR A 124 0.28 -25.78 -16.82
C THR A 124 1.09 -25.06 -15.73
N GLY A 125 0.69 -23.84 -15.37
CA GLY A 125 1.29 -23.11 -14.27
C GLY A 125 2.73 -22.64 -14.54
N ILE A 126 3.48 -22.40 -13.47
CA ILE A 126 4.88 -21.95 -13.50
C ILE A 126 5.74 -22.78 -12.55
N LYS A 127 6.98 -23.08 -12.95
CA LYS A 127 8.03 -23.65 -12.08
C LYS A 127 8.59 -22.60 -11.13
N SER A 128 8.82 -21.40 -11.66
CA SER A 128 9.29 -20.27 -10.86
C SER A 128 8.95 -18.94 -11.51
N ALA A 129 8.90 -17.88 -10.70
CA ALA A 129 8.87 -16.50 -11.15
C ALA A 129 9.65 -15.62 -10.18
N THR A 130 10.41 -14.66 -10.73
CA THR A 130 11.09 -13.61 -9.98
C THR A 130 10.50 -12.27 -10.35
N VAL A 131 10.06 -11.49 -9.36
CA VAL A 131 9.36 -10.21 -9.54
C VAL A 131 10.03 -9.14 -8.72
N GLU A 132 10.30 -8.00 -9.35
CA GLU A 132 10.65 -6.76 -8.68
C GLU A 132 9.38 -5.97 -8.39
N VAL A 133 9.24 -5.49 -7.15
CA VAL A 133 8.16 -4.62 -6.69
C VAL A 133 8.78 -3.30 -6.24
N THR A 134 8.51 -2.23 -6.98
CA THR A 134 9.02 -0.89 -6.71
C THR A 134 7.91 -0.02 -6.14
N GLY A 135 8.09 0.44 -4.92
CA GLY A 135 7.13 1.30 -4.21
C GLY A 135 7.51 1.49 -2.76
N PRO A 136 6.85 2.43 -2.07
CA PRO A 136 7.11 2.66 -0.66
C PRO A 136 6.72 1.43 0.15
N PHE A 137 7.58 1.05 1.08
CA PHE A 137 7.39 -0.09 2.00
C PHE A 137 7.13 -1.44 1.31
N ALA A 138 7.50 -1.60 0.04
CA ALA A 138 7.25 -2.85 -0.68
C ALA A 138 7.92 -4.05 0.01
N TYR A 139 9.12 -3.87 0.59
CA TYR A 139 9.82 -4.90 1.33
C TYR A 139 9.14 -5.23 2.67
N GLY A 140 8.70 -4.22 3.40
CA GLY A 140 8.04 -4.41 4.69
C GLY A 140 6.68 -5.13 4.58
N TRP A 141 6.01 -4.99 3.44
CA TRP A 141 4.73 -5.65 3.16
C TRP A 141 4.85 -7.11 2.72
N LEU A 142 5.98 -7.53 2.15
CA LEU A 142 6.22 -8.87 1.58
C LEU A 142 6.89 -9.81 2.58
#